data_b92b12a0cff79e18c4ddaf6935b1a2d5
#
_entry.id   b92b12a0cff79e18c4ddaf6935b1a2d5
#
_cell.length_a   1.000
_cell.length_b   1.000
_cell.length_c   1.000
_cell.angle_alpha   90.00
_cell.angle_beta   90.00
_cell.angle_gamma   90.00
#
_symmetry.space_group_name_H-M   'P 1'
#
loop_
_entity.id
_entity.type
_entity.pdbx_description
1 polymer ?
#
loop_
_entity_poly.entity_id
_entity_poly.type
_entity_poly.pdbx_seq_one_letter_code
_entity_poly.pdbx_strand_id
1 'polypeptide(L)'
;MKARTSFLLILAVGSGLALTWAVAARGSALDQRSVSTQTASPPHTLNLNLAGEPFTLDPAWVTDSISINVVEQLFIGLVDLDDETGEIRPELATRWTVSVDRTVYTFTLRNDVTWSDGNPVVAEDVRYGILRTLDPATQSAWAYPLTSIIKNAGAYNDGAITDPDQVGVTAVNHTTLRVTLEYPASYVLSILAMWIARPMPQWAIEAHGVPTWTEPAHIVTNGPYRLAEWAHDDHILLEKNPTYYDAVNVQIARVKMWIVDIDTAGQMYLNNQLDIVTVPYTINTPLDPLLRRELHIQPVPCTYYYGFSTSLEPFDNPLVRKAFIAATNRQGLIENVTRGFEQPALTFTSPGVFGYVDGYAEGIGIPYDPAQAQQWLAAAGYPNGQGLPPITLWFNSSYGHEAIAEYVRDNWYTTLGVSVTLQSLPWQEYSDVIGEGEFQVWRFAWCRDYRNAHNFLSDAILHNRGGRFGNWTNSTYDSLVSYAAWEQDPDVRKALYKQAEEILAETDAVIIPLYFYADGVATRPYLERTCWIGDECDIAAWRFAWRVYLPLVLRNY
;
A
#
# COMPACT_ATOMS: atom_id res chain seq x y z
N MET A 1 53.64 31.42 -37.53
CA MET A 1 55.09 31.58 -37.17
C MET A 1 55.44 30.42 -36.28
N LYS A 2 56.13 29.42 -36.83
CA LYS A 2 57.57 29.13 -36.66
C LYS A 2 57.91 28.89 -35.20
N ALA A 3 58.56 27.86 -34.67
CA ALA A 3 59.39 26.79 -35.28
C ALA A 3 59.67 25.82 -34.09
N ARG A 4 59.72 24.50 -34.28
CA ARG A 4 60.95 23.70 -34.52
C ARG A 4 61.94 23.73 -33.31
N THR A 5 62.55 22.72 -32.78
CA THR A 5 63.23 21.46 -33.20
C THR A 5 63.97 21.02 -31.93
N SER A 6 64.49 19.92 -31.58
CA SER A 6 64.99 18.69 -32.16
C SER A 6 65.62 17.83 -31.05
N PHE A 7 65.59 16.55 -31.21
CA PHE A 7 66.60 15.52 -31.05
C PHE A 7 67.82 15.71 -30.09
N LEU A 8 68.14 14.68 -29.30
CA LEU A 8 69.43 13.97 -29.41
C LEU A 8 69.38 12.60 -28.73
N LEU A 9 69.86 11.64 -29.51
CA LEU A 9 70.21 10.24 -29.24
C LEU A 9 71.63 10.19 -28.81
N ILE A 10 72.02 9.39 -27.81
CA ILE A 10 73.42 8.87 -27.69
C ILE A 10 73.39 7.41 -27.23
N LEU A 11 73.95 6.57 -28.07
CA LEU A 11 74.42 5.17 -27.87
C LEU A 11 75.74 5.13 -27.20
N ALA A 12 76.07 4.08 -26.42
CA ALA A 12 77.30 3.35 -26.37
C ALA A 12 77.17 2.12 -25.46
N VAL A 13 77.15 0.90 -25.90
CA VAL A 13 78.17 -0.05 -26.31
C VAL A 13 79.14 -0.44 -25.16
N GLY A 14 79.07 -1.70 -24.74
CA GLY A 14 80.32 -2.46 -24.63
C GLY A 14 80.41 -3.50 -23.52
N SER A 15 80.51 -4.77 -23.94
CA SER A 15 81.31 -5.88 -23.41
C SER A 15 80.86 -6.52 -22.07
N GLY A 16 80.58 -7.74 -21.90
CA GLY A 16 81.10 -9.00 -22.48
C GLY A 16 81.60 -9.93 -21.37
N LEU A 17 81.29 -11.22 -21.46
CA LEU A 17 81.90 -12.40 -20.86
C LEU A 17 81.16 -13.11 -19.67
N ALA A 18 80.59 -14.21 -20.03
CA ALA A 18 80.94 -15.61 -19.70
C ALA A 18 80.29 -16.24 -18.44
N LEU A 19 79.50 -17.20 -18.76
CA LEU A 19 79.24 -18.55 -18.20
C LEU A 19 79.55 -18.83 -16.73
N THR A 20 78.49 -19.27 -16.02
CA THR A 20 78.49 -20.62 -15.40
C THR A 20 77.08 -21.05 -15.08
N TRP A 21 76.74 -22.28 -15.45
CA TRP A 21 75.48 -22.95 -15.15
C TRP A 21 75.45 -23.33 -13.69
N ALA A 22 74.38 -22.87 -12.96
CA ALA A 22 73.93 -23.48 -11.72
C ALA A 22 72.44 -23.63 -11.80
N VAL A 23 72.00 -24.87 -12.01
CA VAL A 23 70.56 -25.27 -11.88
C VAL A 23 70.22 -25.21 -10.40
N ALA A 24 69.51 -24.19 -10.00
CA ALA A 24 68.83 -24.16 -8.70
C ALA A 24 67.34 -24.20 -8.95
N ALA A 25 66.72 -25.33 -8.57
CA ALA A 25 65.30 -25.51 -8.51
C ALA A 25 64.72 -24.47 -7.57
N ARG A 26 64.11 -23.42 -8.11
CA ARG A 26 63.24 -22.52 -7.35
C ARG A 26 61.82 -23.11 -7.37
N GLY A 27 61.47 -23.77 -6.25
CA GLY A 27 60.08 -24.01 -5.93
C GLY A 27 59.34 -22.67 -5.91
N SER A 28 58.38 -22.51 -6.79
CA SER A 28 57.42 -21.41 -6.75
C SER A 28 56.59 -21.53 -5.46
N ALA A 29 56.97 -20.73 -4.46
CA ALA A 29 56.08 -20.45 -3.36
C ALA A 29 54.85 -19.72 -3.97
N LEU A 30 53.78 -20.45 -4.13
CA LEU A 30 52.44 -19.86 -4.32
C LEU A 30 52.18 -19.00 -3.10
N ASP A 31 52.21 -17.69 -3.30
CA ASP A 31 51.78 -16.69 -2.35
C ASP A 31 50.29 -16.97 -2.06
N GLN A 32 50.03 -17.75 -1.00
CA GLN A 32 48.71 -17.90 -0.45
C GLN A 32 48.37 -16.54 0.18
N ARG A 33 47.93 -15.59 -0.66
CA ARG A 33 47.12 -14.50 -0.15
C ARG A 33 45.86 -15.15 0.45
N SER A 34 45.88 -15.30 1.74
CA SER A 34 44.66 -15.54 2.53
C SER A 34 43.69 -14.43 2.17
N VAL A 35 42.70 -14.75 1.32
CA VAL A 35 41.53 -13.93 1.16
C VAL A 35 40.88 -13.98 2.54
N SER A 36 41.13 -12.98 3.34
CA SER A 36 40.37 -12.71 4.55
C SER A 36 38.93 -12.51 4.08
N THR A 37 38.13 -13.55 4.20
CA THR A 37 36.69 -13.41 4.20
C THR A 37 36.36 -12.66 5.48
N GLN A 38 36.41 -11.34 5.41
CA GLN A 38 35.77 -10.51 6.39
C GLN A 38 34.29 -10.83 6.25
N THR A 39 33.80 -11.76 7.07
CA THR A 39 32.37 -11.89 7.34
C THR A 39 31.97 -10.58 7.99
N ALA A 40 31.43 -9.66 7.19
CA ALA A 40 30.82 -8.46 7.71
C ALA A 40 29.75 -8.93 8.71
N SER A 41 29.87 -8.52 9.97
CA SER A 41 28.80 -8.69 10.94
C SER A 41 27.54 -8.03 10.36
N PRO A 42 26.34 -8.62 10.53
CA PRO A 42 25.14 -7.97 10.04
C PRO A 42 25.05 -6.56 10.63
N PRO A 43 24.52 -5.61 9.89
CA PRO A 43 24.25 -4.29 10.42
C PRO A 43 23.36 -4.46 11.66
N HIS A 44 23.74 -3.86 12.78
CA HIS A 44 22.91 -3.89 13.99
C HIS A 44 21.70 -2.97 13.91
N THR A 45 21.64 -2.12 12.89
CA THR A 45 20.60 -1.12 12.65
C THR A 45 20.09 -1.27 11.22
N LEU A 46 18.78 -1.41 11.07
CA LEU A 46 18.09 -1.31 9.79
C LEU A 46 17.90 0.17 9.45
N ASN A 47 18.33 0.58 8.25
CA ASN A 47 18.22 1.95 7.78
C ASN A 47 17.17 2.03 6.66
N LEU A 48 16.11 2.78 6.90
CA LEU A 48 15.03 3.07 5.96
C LEU A 48 14.96 4.57 5.70
N ASN A 49 14.18 4.99 4.71
CA ASN A 49 13.74 6.38 4.64
C ASN A 49 12.26 6.53 4.97
N LEU A 50 11.93 7.63 5.62
CA LEU A 50 10.60 8.22 5.63
C LEU A 50 10.60 9.34 4.58
N ALA A 51 9.59 9.38 3.71
CA ALA A 51 9.51 10.36 2.64
C ALA A 51 9.25 11.79 3.13
N GLY A 52 9.03 11.97 4.43
CA GLY A 52 8.81 13.25 5.10
C GLY A 52 8.71 13.10 6.61
N GLU A 53 8.55 14.21 7.29
CA GLU A 53 8.33 14.29 8.74
C GLU A 53 6.95 13.71 9.09
N PRO A 54 6.82 12.77 10.05
CA PRO A 54 5.54 12.36 10.59
C PRO A 54 4.79 13.54 11.20
N PHE A 55 3.53 13.70 10.82
CA PHE A 55 2.69 14.76 11.39
C PHE A 55 2.48 14.56 12.90
N THR A 56 2.29 13.31 13.31
CA THR A 56 2.10 12.91 14.72
C THR A 56 2.35 11.42 14.88
N LEU A 57 2.65 10.97 16.10
CA LEU A 57 2.67 9.55 16.48
C LEU A 57 1.49 9.18 17.40
N ASP A 58 0.49 10.04 17.51
CA ASP A 58 -0.75 9.78 18.25
C ASP A 58 -1.74 9.00 17.38
N PRO A 59 -2.04 7.73 17.69
CA PRO A 59 -2.91 6.89 16.85
C PRO A 59 -4.28 7.51 16.53
N ALA A 60 -4.84 8.33 17.44
CA ALA A 60 -6.13 8.98 17.19
C ALA A 60 -6.05 10.16 16.21
N TRP A 61 -4.86 10.69 15.94
CA TRP A 61 -4.66 11.88 15.09
C TRP A 61 -3.90 11.60 13.78
N VAL A 62 -3.34 10.41 13.64
CA VAL A 62 -2.61 10.03 12.43
C VAL A 62 -3.54 10.01 11.21
N THR A 63 -3.10 10.66 10.13
CA THR A 63 -3.86 10.78 8.87
C THR A 63 -3.05 10.45 7.63
N ASP A 64 -1.74 10.30 7.75
CA ASP A 64 -0.81 10.10 6.64
C ASP A 64 -0.02 8.79 6.79
N SER A 65 0.40 8.22 5.66
CA SER A 65 1.12 6.94 5.62
C SER A 65 2.48 6.99 6.32
N ILE A 66 3.15 8.15 6.34
CA ILE A 66 4.45 8.31 7.00
C ILE A 66 4.30 8.10 8.51
N SER A 67 3.31 8.77 9.11
CA SER A 67 2.99 8.62 10.53
C SER A 67 2.50 7.22 10.86
N ILE A 68 1.62 6.62 10.01
CA ILE A 68 1.10 5.26 10.18
C ILE A 68 2.25 4.26 10.25
N ASN A 69 3.22 4.32 9.35
CA ASN A 69 4.35 3.40 9.29
C ASN A 69 5.17 3.36 10.60
N VAL A 70 5.27 4.48 11.29
CA VAL A 70 5.94 4.55 12.60
C VAL A 70 5.04 4.01 13.71
N VAL A 71 3.77 4.42 13.72
CA VAL A 71 2.78 4.02 14.74
C VAL A 71 2.57 2.50 14.75
N GLU A 72 2.54 1.85 13.59
CA GLU A 72 2.43 0.39 13.46
C GLU A 72 3.60 -0.37 14.12
N GLN A 73 4.78 0.23 14.22
CA GLN A 73 5.92 -0.37 14.92
C GLN A 73 5.88 -0.16 16.44
N LEU A 74 5.13 0.85 16.91
CA LEU A 74 5.07 1.26 18.30
C LEU A 74 3.91 0.67 19.06
N PHE A 75 2.81 0.36 18.38
CA PHE A 75 1.56 -0.11 19.01
C PHE A 75 1.01 -1.35 18.30
N ILE A 76 0.58 -2.33 19.09
CA ILE A 76 -0.19 -3.49 18.61
C ILE A 76 -1.68 -3.32 18.90
N GLY A 77 -2.52 -3.95 18.07
CA GLY A 77 -3.97 -3.88 18.15
C GLY A 77 -4.64 -5.14 18.71
N LEU A 78 -5.97 -5.16 18.64
CA LEU A 78 -6.75 -6.34 19.00
C LEU A 78 -6.41 -7.53 18.11
N VAL A 79 -6.36 -7.28 16.83
CA VAL A 79 -6.04 -8.21 15.75
C VAL A 79 -5.08 -7.53 14.80
N ASP A 80 -4.41 -8.30 14.00
CA ASP A 80 -3.50 -7.86 12.97
C ASP A 80 -3.93 -8.46 11.63
N LEU A 81 -3.32 -7.98 10.54
CA LEU A 81 -3.53 -8.45 9.19
C LEU A 81 -2.30 -9.19 8.68
N ASP A 82 -2.53 -10.26 7.94
CA ASP A 82 -1.47 -10.84 7.15
C ASP A 82 -1.07 -9.85 6.04
N ASP A 83 0.20 -9.51 5.98
CA ASP A 83 0.72 -8.47 5.08
C ASP A 83 0.50 -8.76 3.60
N GLU A 84 0.43 -10.05 3.22
CA GLU A 84 0.27 -10.46 1.82
C GLU A 84 -1.19 -10.66 1.42
N THR A 85 -2.00 -11.25 2.31
CA THR A 85 -3.36 -11.68 1.98
C THR A 85 -4.46 -10.78 2.53
N GLY A 86 -4.13 -9.92 3.52
CA GLY A 86 -5.11 -9.13 4.27
C GLY A 86 -6.00 -9.99 5.19
N GLU A 87 -5.64 -11.25 5.43
CA GLU A 87 -6.38 -12.11 6.36
C GLU A 87 -6.13 -11.73 7.81
N ILE A 88 -7.17 -11.84 8.64
CA ILE A 88 -7.09 -11.47 10.05
C ILE A 88 -6.25 -12.46 10.84
N ARG A 89 -5.28 -11.95 11.60
CA ARG A 89 -4.46 -12.71 12.56
C ARG A 89 -4.76 -12.30 14.01
N PRO A 90 -4.76 -13.25 14.98
CA PRO A 90 -4.75 -12.90 16.40
C PRO A 90 -3.50 -12.09 16.78
N GLU A 91 -3.68 -11.05 17.62
CA GLU A 91 -2.57 -10.29 18.17
C GLU A 91 -2.76 -10.08 19.68
N LEU A 92 -3.21 -8.90 20.15
CA LEU A 92 -3.58 -8.72 21.57
C LEU A 92 -4.74 -9.64 21.98
N ALA A 93 -5.74 -9.80 21.09
CA ALA A 93 -6.77 -10.82 21.26
C ALA A 93 -6.29 -12.17 20.74
N THR A 94 -6.24 -13.18 21.61
CA THR A 94 -5.85 -14.55 21.26
C THR A 94 -6.96 -15.31 20.53
N ARG A 95 -8.21 -14.89 20.74
CA ARG A 95 -9.42 -15.43 20.12
C ARG A 95 -10.59 -14.48 20.31
N TRP A 96 -11.62 -14.68 19.52
CA TRP A 96 -12.90 -13.99 19.67
C TRP A 96 -14.07 -14.92 19.37
N THR A 97 -15.24 -14.56 19.85
CA THR A 97 -16.51 -15.21 19.53
C THR A 97 -17.48 -14.18 18.99
N VAL A 98 -18.36 -14.62 18.10
CA VAL A 98 -19.40 -13.77 17.48
C VAL A 98 -20.76 -14.29 17.91
N SER A 99 -21.67 -13.40 18.28
CA SER A 99 -23.06 -13.74 18.61
C SER A 99 -23.83 -14.33 17.43
N VAL A 100 -24.93 -15.01 17.71
CA VAL A 100 -25.76 -15.66 16.66
C VAL A 100 -26.31 -14.64 15.65
N ASP A 101 -26.64 -13.43 16.11
CA ASP A 101 -27.08 -12.30 15.26
C ASP A 101 -25.93 -11.54 14.62
N ARG A 102 -24.68 -11.97 14.87
CA ARG A 102 -23.43 -11.43 14.28
C ARG A 102 -23.16 -9.95 14.61
N THR A 103 -23.80 -9.43 15.63
CA THR A 103 -23.63 -8.02 16.03
C THR A 103 -22.71 -7.82 17.24
N VAL A 104 -22.37 -8.90 17.98
CA VAL A 104 -21.53 -8.80 19.16
C VAL A 104 -20.29 -9.66 19.01
N TYR A 105 -19.15 -9.01 19.05
CA TYR A 105 -17.82 -9.64 19.10
C TYR A 105 -17.30 -9.59 20.52
N THR A 106 -16.87 -10.74 21.04
CA THR A 106 -16.25 -10.83 22.39
C THR A 106 -14.85 -11.36 22.25
N PHE A 107 -13.88 -10.49 22.51
CA PHE A 107 -12.44 -10.77 22.42
C PHE A 107 -11.90 -11.24 23.76
N THR A 108 -11.06 -12.28 23.73
CA THR A 108 -10.26 -12.71 24.87
C THR A 108 -8.82 -12.23 24.65
N LEU A 109 -8.38 -11.31 25.47
CA LEU A 109 -7.03 -10.75 25.39
C LEU A 109 -6.02 -11.67 26.06
N ARG A 110 -4.78 -11.63 25.61
CA ARG A 110 -3.64 -12.20 26.29
C ARG A 110 -3.34 -11.40 27.56
N ASN A 111 -2.65 -12.00 28.50
CA ASN A 111 -2.32 -11.39 29.79
C ASN A 111 -0.81 -11.23 30.03
N ASP A 112 -0.02 -11.43 29.00
CA ASP A 112 1.44 -11.36 29.00
C ASP A 112 1.97 -10.14 28.22
N VAL A 113 1.10 -9.19 27.85
CA VAL A 113 1.49 -7.94 27.21
C VAL A 113 1.57 -6.82 28.24
N THR A 114 2.67 -6.09 28.19
CA THR A 114 2.88 -4.91 29.03
C THR A 114 3.19 -3.69 28.18
N TRP A 115 2.80 -2.54 28.66
CA TRP A 115 3.29 -1.26 28.18
C TRP A 115 4.79 -1.12 28.43
N SER A 116 5.44 -0.23 27.71
CA SER A 116 6.89 0.01 27.81
C SER A 116 7.33 0.54 29.18
N ASP A 117 6.39 1.06 29.99
CA ASP A 117 6.60 1.48 31.38
C ASP A 117 6.39 0.35 32.40
N GLY A 118 5.99 -0.85 31.95
CA GLY A 118 5.78 -2.05 32.77
C GLY A 118 4.34 -2.28 33.26
N ASN A 119 3.41 -1.35 33.01
CA ASN A 119 1.99 -1.57 33.30
C ASN A 119 1.42 -2.67 32.37
N PRO A 120 0.49 -3.53 32.84
CA PRO A 120 -0.18 -4.50 31.98
C PRO A 120 -1.08 -3.80 30.97
N VAL A 121 -1.15 -4.33 29.75
CA VAL A 121 -2.15 -3.90 28.75
C VAL A 121 -3.46 -4.62 29.07
N VAL A 122 -4.54 -3.86 29.22
CA VAL A 122 -5.85 -4.39 29.61
C VAL A 122 -6.95 -3.96 28.63
N ALA A 123 -8.11 -4.61 28.72
CA ALA A 123 -9.24 -4.33 27.82
C ALA A 123 -9.73 -2.86 27.91
N GLU A 124 -9.55 -2.20 29.05
CA GLU A 124 -9.89 -0.78 29.19
C GLU A 124 -8.99 0.12 28.36
N ASP A 125 -7.71 -0.23 28.16
CA ASP A 125 -6.82 0.55 27.30
C ASP A 125 -7.27 0.55 25.84
N VAL A 126 -7.80 -0.60 25.38
CA VAL A 126 -8.41 -0.71 24.02
C VAL A 126 -9.71 0.10 23.95
N ARG A 127 -10.57 -0.05 24.97
CA ARG A 127 -11.82 0.73 25.05
C ARG A 127 -11.51 2.23 25.05
N TYR A 128 -10.57 2.66 25.87
CA TYR A 128 -10.15 4.07 25.93
C TYR A 128 -9.64 4.56 24.57
N GLY A 129 -8.77 3.79 23.88
CA GLY A 129 -8.24 4.17 22.58
C GLY A 129 -9.34 4.37 21.53
N ILE A 130 -10.28 3.43 21.42
CA ILE A 130 -11.41 3.52 20.51
C ILE A 130 -12.29 4.74 20.86
N LEU A 131 -12.67 4.89 22.12
CA LEU A 131 -13.51 6.01 22.56
C LEU A 131 -12.83 7.36 22.36
N ARG A 132 -11.52 7.46 22.60
CA ARG A 132 -10.76 8.68 22.35
C ARG A 132 -10.73 9.05 20.88
N THR A 133 -10.58 8.07 19.96
CA THR A 133 -10.70 8.30 18.52
C THR A 133 -12.10 8.82 18.14
N LEU A 134 -13.12 8.31 18.80
CA LEU A 134 -14.52 8.70 18.58
C LEU A 134 -14.94 10.00 19.27
N ASP A 135 -14.18 10.48 20.26
CA ASP A 135 -14.53 11.68 21.03
C ASP A 135 -14.56 12.92 20.13
N PRO A 136 -15.68 13.68 20.09
CA PRO A 136 -15.74 14.94 19.35
C PRO A 136 -14.63 15.92 19.68
N ALA A 137 -14.13 15.92 20.93
CA ALA A 137 -13.04 16.77 21.36
C ALA A 137 -11.69 16.39 20.75
N THR A 138 -11.50 15.13 20.38
CA THR A 138 -10.29 14.65 19.70
C THR A 138 -10.25 15.13 18.24
N GLN A 139 -11.39 15.30 17.60
CA GLN A 139 -11.51 15.71 16.19
C GLN A 139 -10.69 14.79 15.24
N SER A 140 -10.71 13.48 15.49
CA SER A 140 -10.02 12.52 14.64
C SER A 140 -10.61 12.51 13.23
N ALA A 141 -9.80 12.79 12.23
CA ALA A 141 -10.23 12.75 10.83
C ALA A 141 -10.55 11.31 10.36
N TRP A 142 -10.01 10.30 11.07
CA TRP A 142 -10.21 8.89 10.77
C TRP A 142 -11.17 8.18 11.74
N ALA A 143 -12.06 8.91 12.42
CA ALA A 143 -13.10 8.30 13.23
C ALA A 143 -14.16 7.55 12.40
N TYR A 144 -14.35 7.93 11.11
CA TYR A 144 -15.45 7.46 10.28
C TYR A 144 -15.55 5.93 10.09
N PRO A 145 -14.49 5.13 10.00
CA PRO A 145 -14.64 3.67 9.90
C PRO A 145 -15.27 3.07 11.18
N LEU A 146 -14.95 3.63 12.34
CA LEU A 146 -15.52 3.20 13.62
C LEU A 146 -16.95 3.73 13.78
N THR A 147 -17.23 4.98 13.39
CA THR A 147 -18.56 5.60 13.51
C THR A 147 -19.60 4.89 12.65
N SER A 148 -19.19 4.32 11.52
CA SER A 148 -20.08 3.66 10.58
C SER A 148 -20.58 2.30 11.06
N ILE A 149 -19.88 1.66 12.01
CA ILE A 149 -20.09 0.24 12.33
C ILE A 149 -20.32 -0.06 13.81
N ILE A 150 -19.67 0.65 14.73
CA ILE A 150 -19.83 0.43 16.17
C ILE A 150 -21.12 1.09 16.64
N LYS A 151 -21.89 0.35 17.43
CA LYS A 151 -23.18 0.83 17.97
C LYS A 151 -23.03 2.18 18.67
N ASN A 152 -23.89 3.12 18.34
CA ASN A 152 -23.92 4.49 18.85
C ASN A 152 -22.62 5.31 18.62
N ALA A 153 -21.63 4.80 17.92
CA ALA A 153 -20.36 5.50 17.73
C ALA A 153 -20.53 6.79 16.90
N GLY A 154 -21.34 6.76 15.84
CA GLY A 154 -21.68 7.96 15.06
C GLY A 154 -22.36 9.03 15.90
N ALA A 155 -23.39 8.65 16.65
CA ALA A 155 -24.11 9.58 17.53
C ALA A 155 -23.23 10.16 18.66
N TYR A 156 -22.26 9.39 19.14
CA TYR A 156 -21.26 9.86 20.10
C TYR A 156 -20.28 10.85 19.45
N ASN A 157 -19.75 10.52 18.28
CA ASN A 157 -18.82 11.36 17.54
C ASN A 157 -19.46 12.70 17.09
N ASP A 158 -20.77 12.68 16.77
CA ASP A 158 -21.54 13.88 16.43
C ASP A 158 -21.98 14.70 17.67
N GLY A 159 -21.72 14.21 18.88
CA GLY A 159 -22.11 14.85 20.13
C GLY A 159 -23.60 14.70 20.49
N ALA A 160 -24.37 13.91 19.75
CA ALA A 160 -25.76 13.59 20.06
C ALA A 160 -25.88 12.68 21.29
N ILE A 161 -24.89 11.83 21.54
CA ILE A 161 -24.69 11.06 22.77
C ILE A 161 -23.42 11.59 23.42
N THR A 162 -23.50 11.92 24.71
CA THR A 162 -22.35 12.44 25.49
C THR A 162 -21.79 11.43 26.48
N ASP A 163 -22.51 10.35 26.74
CA ASP A 163 -22.10 9.29 27.65
C ASP A 163 -21.35 8.19 26.86
N PRO A 164 -20.02 8.03 27.05
CA PRO A 164 -19.22 7.04 26.35
C PRO A 164 -19.62 5.59 26.66
N ASP A 165 -20.29 5.34 27.78
CA ASP A 165 -20.77 4.00 28.16
C ASP A 165 -21.93 3.52 27.27
N GLN A 166 -22.56 4.40 26.49
CA GLN A 166 -23.57 4.04 25.50
C GLN A 166 -22.98 3.57 24.17
N VAL A 167 -21.69 3.81 23.93
CA VAL A 167 -20.99 3.33 22.73
C VAL A 167 -20.78 1.82 22.86
N GLY A 168 -20.89 1.12 21.76
CA GLY A 168 -20.82 -0.34 21.69
C GLY A 168 -19.46 -0.95 22.01
N VAL A 169 -18.65 -0.37 22.89
CA VAL A 169 -17.33 -0.88 23.30
C VAL A 169 -17.29 -0.98 24.83
N THR A 170 -17.13 -2.20 25.34
CA THR A 170 -17.18 -2.46 26.78
C THR A 170 -16.03 -3.34 27.23
N ALA A 171 -15.21 -2.88 28.18
CA ALA A 171 -14.27 -3.72 28.90
C ALA A 171 -15.03 -4.50 29.98
N VAL A 172 -15.30 -5.78 29.71
CA VAL A 172 -16.07 -6.65 30.63
C VAL A 172 -15.23 -6.96 31.86
N ASN A 173 -13.94 -7.15 31.69
CA ASN A 173 -12.92 -7.29 32.70
C ASN A 173 -11.55 -7.02 32.07
N HIS A 174 -10.45 -7.19 32.82
CA HIS A 174 -9.09 -6.86 32.33
C HIS A 174 -8.69 -7.56 31.02
N THR A 175 -9.22 -8.77 30.75
CA THR A 175 -8.85 -9.58 29.58
C THR A 175 -10.02 -9.86 28.63
N THR A 176 -11.15 -9.20 28.81
CA THR A 176 -12.32 -9.41 27.96
C THR A 176 -12.89 -8.10 27.47
N LEU A 177 -12.81 -7.87 26.17
CA LEU A 177 -13.42 -6.74 25.49
C LEU A 177 -14.65 -7.21 24.69
N ARG A 178 -15.73 -6.46 24.76
CA ARG A 178 -16.92 -6.65 23.93
C ARG A 178 -17.12 -5.46 23.00
N VAL A 179 -17.26 -5.75 21.72
CA VAL A 179 -17.63 -4.77 20.69
C VAL A 179 -18.99 -5.13 20.14
N THR A 180 -19.94 -4.19 20.22
CA THR A 180 -21.29 -4.32 19.70
C THR A 180 -21.43 -3.44 18.48
N LEU A 181 -21.95 -3.99 17.39
CA LEU A 181 -22.13 -3.33 16.10
C LEU A 181 -23.55 -2.83 15.92
N GLU A 182 -23.75 -1.84 15.06
CA GLU A 182 -25.07 -1.39 14.62
C GLU A 182 -25.78 -2.44 13.76
N TYR A 183 -25.01 -3.17 12.96
CA TYR A 183 -25.47 -4.23 12.07
C TYR A 183 -24.37 -5.30 11.89
N PRO A 184 -24.70 -6.51 11.44
CA PRO A 184 -23.71 -7.56 11.21
C PRO A 184 -22.69 -7.14 10.16
N ALA A 185 -21.40 -7.21 10.51
CA ALA A 185 -20.32 -6.87 9.58
C ALA A 185 -19.04 -7.65 9.93
N SER A 186 -18.68 -8.60 9.09
CA SER A 186 -17.45 -9.41 9.28
C SER A 186 -16.18 -8.60 9.03
N TYR A 187 -16.24 -7.57 8.20
CA TYR A 187 -15.12 -6.68 7.90
C TYR A 187 -14.74 -5.75 9.06
N VAL A 188 -15.53 -5.73 10.15
CA VAL A 188 -15.16 -4.99 11.38
C VAL A 188 -13.78 -5.39 11.90
N LEU A 189 -13.37 -6.63 11.72
CA LEU A 189 -12.04 -7.07 12.14
C LEU A 189 -10.93 -6.35 11.36
N SER A 190 -11.13 -6.06 10.09
CA SER A 190 -10.17 -5.25 9.30
C SER A 190 -10.12 -3.80 9.78
N ILE A 191 -11.24 -3.25 10.28
CA ILE A 191 -11.28 -1.91 10.89
C ILE A 191 -10.61 -1.91 12.27
N LEU A 192 -10.85 -2.96 13.07
CA LEU A 192 -10.23 -3.08 14.40
C LEU A 192 -8.73 -3.43 14.35
N ALA A 193 -8.19 -3.81 13.20
CA ALA A 193 -6.77 -3.96 12.95
C ALA A 193 -6.05 -2.62 12.70
N MET A 194 -6.78 -1.57 12.30
CA MET A 194 -6.21 -0.25 11.99
C MET A 194 -5.66 0.44 13.23
N TRP A 195 -4.73 1.36 13.01
CA TRP A 195 -4.13 2.21 14.06
C TRP A 195 -5.16 2.97 14.91
N ILE A 196 -6.30 3.36 14.34
CA ILE A 196 -7.38 4.10 15.00
C ILE A 196 -8.07 3.33 16.14
N ALA A 197 -7.90 2.00 16.17
CA ALA A 197 -8.47 1.11 17.18
C ALA A 197 -7.41 0.53 18.16
N ARG A 198 -6.17 1.05 18.10
CA ARG A 198 -5.09 0.63 19.00
C ARG A 198 -5.39 0.99 20.47
N PRO A 199 -4.97 0.17 21.43
CA PRO A 199 -4.99 0.57 22.85
C PRO A 199 -4.13 1.82 23.05
N MET A 200 -4.53 2.71 23.95
CA MET A 200 -3.79 3.93 24.25
C MET A 200 -3.57 4.08 25.75
N PRO A 201 -2.38 4.56 26.18
CA PRO A 201 -2.03 4.72 27.60
C PRO A 201 -2.64 6.02 28.16
N GLN A 202 -3.87 5.93 28.68
CA GLN A 202 -4.62 7.09 29.19
C GLN A 202 -3.79 7.93 30.16
N TRP A 203 -3.10 7.29 31.11
CA TRP A 203 -2.30 7.99 32.11
C TRP A 203 -1.15 8.82 31.53
N ALA A 204 -0.51 8.35 30.45
CA ALA A 204 0.57 9.08 29.81
C ALA A 204 0.01 10.28 29.02
N ILE A 205 -1.12 10.08 28.32
CA ILE A 205 -1.81 11.13 27.58
C ILE A 205 -2.29 12.24 28.51
N GLU A 206 -2.91 11.87 29.65
CA GLU A 206 -3.40 12.84 30.65
C GLU A 206 -2.26 13.58 31.36
N ALA A 207 -1.14 12.89 31.63
CA ALA A 207 0.01 13.49 32.30
C ALA A 207 0.75 14.53 31.46
N HIS A 208 0.85 14.30 30.15
CA HIS A 208 1.72 15.09 29.26
C HIS A 208 0.95 15.91 28.23
N GLY A 209 -0.30 15.55 27.94
CA GLY A 209 -1.15 16.25 26.96
C GLY A 209 -0.69 16.05 25.50
N VAL A 210 -1.57 16.45 24.58
CA VAL A 210 -1.30 16.41 23.13
C VAL A 210 -0.62 17.74 22.73
N PRO A 211 0.42 17.74 21.86
CA PRO A 211 1.06 16.57 21.23
C PRO A 211 2.17 15.93 22.06
N THR A 212 2.50 16.48 23.23
CA THR A 212 3.73 16.19 23.98
C THR A 212 3.87 14.74 24.43
N TRP A 213 2.77 14.02 24.64
CA TRP A 213 2.80 12.63 25.11
C TRP A 213 3.47 11.68 24.12
N THR A 214 3.56 12.03 22.83
CA THR A 214 4.21 11.21 21.78
C THR A 214 5.71 11.45 21.65
N GLU A 215 6.25 12.41 22.38
CA GLU A 215 7.69 12.66 22.40
C GLU A 215 8.48 11.52 23.06
N PRO A 216 9.73 11.24 22.64
CA PRO A 216 10.53 10.11 23.16
C PRO A 216 10.62 10.04 24.70
N ALA A 217 10.58 11.19 25.38
CA ALA A 217 10.63 11.24 26.84
C ALA A 217 9.32 10.81 27.53
N HIS A 218 8.21 10.73 26.82
CA HIS A 218 6.87 10.57 27.41
C HIS A 218 6.05 9.45 26.80
N ILE A 219 6.37 9.03 25.58
CA ILE A 219 5.60 8.02 24.86
C ILE A 219 5.68 6.65 25.56
N VAL A 220 4.53 6.05 25.76
CA VAL A 220 4.38 4.69 26.32
C VAL A 220 3.77 3.82 25.23
N THR A 221 4.46 2.75 24.86
CA THR A 221 4.13 1.89 23.71
C THR A 221 3.94 0.44 24.16
N ASN A 222 3.22 -0.35 23.37
CA ASN A 222 3.01 -1.79 23.64
C ASN A 222 3.47 -2.69 22.48
N GLY A 223 4.05 -2.10 21.45
CA GLY A 223 4.48 -2.78 20.23
C GLY A 223 5.90 -3.37 20.29
N PRO A 224 6.37 -3.93 19.16
CA PRO A 224 7.68 -4.57 19.05
C PRO A 224 8.86 -3.62 19.23
N TYR A 225 8.64 -2.31 19.02
CA TYR A 225 9.66 -1.28 19.18
C TYR A 225 9.22 -0.18 20.15
N ARG A 226 10.23 0.53 20.67
CA ARG A 226 10.10 1.76 21.46
C ARG A 226 10.70 2.90 20.69
N LEU A 227 10.14 4.10 20.83
CA LEU A 227 10.71 5.32 20.31
C LEU A 227 11.92 5.72 21.16
N ALA A 228 13.12 5.59 20.63
CA ALA A 228 14.35 5.95 21.33
C ALA A 228 14.75 7.41 21.06
N GLU A 229 14.53 7.89 19.82
CA GLU A 229 14.85 9.25 19.41
C GLU A 229 13.89 9.70 18.31
N TRP A 230 13.48 10.96 18.35
CA TRP A 230 12.83 11.68 17.28
C TRP A 230 13.56 13.00 17.09
N ALA A 231 14.54 12.97 16.20
CA ALA A 231 15.25 14.18 15.76
C ALA A 231 14.46 14.77 14.59
N HIS A 232 13.61 15.73 14.89
CA HIS A 232 12.75 16.36 13.89
C HIS A 232 13.53 16.85 12.68
N ASP A 233 12.98 16.66 11.47
CA ASP A 233 13.57 16.97 10.18
C ASP A 233 14.88 16.20 9.85
N ASP A 234 15.26 15.19 10.66
CA ASP A 234 16.46 14.39 10.44
C ASP A 234 16.15 12.89 10.45
N HIS A 235 15.71 12.32 11.60
CA HIS A 235 15.40 10.89 11.68
C HIS A 235 14.57 10.50 12.90
N ILE A 236 13.98 9.30 12.82
CA ILE A 236 13.43 8.56 13.95
C ILE A 236 14.31 7.34 14.21
N LEU A 237 14.61 7.06 15.48
CA LEU A 237 15.27 5.85 15.93
C LEU A 237 14.32 5.02 16.80
N LEU A 238 14.05 3.81 16.33
CA LEU A 238 13.32 2.80 17.09
C LEU A 238 14.28 1.77 17.65
N GLU A 239 14.06 1.36 18.89
CA GLU A 239 14.78 0.26 19.52
C GLU A 239 13.83 -0.88 19.89
N LYS A 240 14.29 -2.12 19.68
CA LYS A 240 13.55 -3.31 20.05
C LYS A 240 13.02 -3.22 21.49
N ASN A 241 11.73 -3.45 21.67
CA ASN A 241 11.10 -3.49 22.97
C ASN A 241 11.38 -4.86 23.65
N PRO A 242 12.20 -4.92 24.72
CA PRO A 242 12.54 -6.19 25.35
C PRO A 242 11.38 -6.81 26.14
N THR A 243 10.33 -6.03 26.42
CA THR A 243 9.13 -6.48 27.14
C THR A 243 7.97 -6.78 26.19
N TYR A 244 8.18 -6.68 24.88
CA TYR A 244 7.20 -7.13 23.90
C TYR A 244 6.96 -8.64 24.03
N TYR A 245 5.71 -9.09 23.97
CA TYR A 245 5.37 -10.48 24.24
C TYR A 245 6.09 -11.49 23.34
N ASP A 246 6.39 -11.09 22.12
CA ASP A 246 7.09 -11.91 21.12
C ASP A 246 8.50 -11.38 20.81
N ALA A 247 9.13 -10.69 21.78
CA ALA A 247 10.46 -10.10 21.61
C ALA A 247 11.52 -11.12 21.14
N VAL A 248 11.36 -12.41 21.46
CA VAL A 248 12.32 -13.45 21.04
C VAL A 248 12.42 -13.56 19.50
N ASN A 249 11.33 -13.30 18.79
CA ASN A 249 11.25 -13.39 17.35
C ASN A 249 11.62 -12.09 16.63
N VAL A 250 11.64 -10.96 17.32
CA VAL A 250 12.12 -9.68 16.74
C VAL A 250 13.64 -9.75 16.58
N GLN A 251 14.11 -9.84 15.34
CA GLN A 251 15.54 -10.04 15.03
C GLN A 251 16.30 -8.72 14.87
N ILE A 252 15.65 -7.66 14.41
CA ILE A 252 16.25 -6.36 14.18
C ILE A 252 16.24 -5.55 15.47
N ALA A 253 17.44 -5.25 16.01
CA ALA A 253 17.58 -4.57 17.30
C ALA A 253 17.24 -3.06 17.22
N ARG A 254 17.53 -2.43 16.10
CA ARG A 254 17.32 -1.00 15.86
C ARG A 254 16.82 -0.75 14.47
N VAL A 255 15.91 0.22 14.32
CA VAL A 255 15.42 0.74 13.04
C VAL A 255 15.65 2.23 13.03
N LYS A 256 16.45 2.72 12.08
CA LYS A 256 16.64 4.14 11.86
C LYS A 256 15.91 4.54 10.58
N MET A 257 14.95 5.44 10.72
CA MET A 257 14.11 5.95 9.66
C MET A 257 14.55 7.38 9.35
N TRP A 258 15.22 7.58 8.21
CA TRP A 258 15.72 8.88 7.79
C TRP A 258 14.62 9.70 7.13
N ILE A 259 14.49 10.95 7.55
CA ILE A 259 13.51 11.91 7.00
C ILE A 259 14.16 12.62 5.82
N VAL A 260 14.07 12.02 4.64
CA VAL A 260 14.69 12.53 3.41
C VAL A 260 13.76 12.30 2.23
N ASP A 261 13.88 13.19 1.23
CA ASP A 261 13.14 13.03 -0.03
C ASP A 261 13.61 11.79 -0.81
N ILE A 262 12.80 11.36 -1.78
CA ILE A 262 13.00 10.11 -2.53
C ILE A 262 14.31 10.12 -3.35
N ASP A 263 14.72 11.28 -3.88
CA ASP A 263 15.94 11.39 -4.69
C ASP A 263 17.18 11.28 -3.79
N THR A 264 17.17 11.96 -2.65
CA THR A 264 18.20 11.84 -1.61
C THR A 264 18.29 10.41 -1.10
N ALA A 265 17.16 9.75 -0.81
CA ALA A 265 17.11 8.37 -0.37
C ALA A 265 17.74 7.42 -1.41
N GLY A 266 17.46 7.63 -2.70
CA GLY A 266 18.08 6.88 -3.80
C GLY A 266 19.60 6.98 -3.78
N GLN A 267 20.17 8.18 -3.57
CA GLN A 267 21.62 8.38 -3.44
C GLN A 267 22.18 7.73 -2.16
N MET A 268 21.49 7.84 -1.04
CA MET A 268 21.88 7.18 0.20
C MET A 268 21.93 5.66 0.04
N TYR A 269 20.94 5.07 -0.65
CA TYR A 269 20.96 3.64 -0.98
C TYR A 269 22.19 3.28 -1.82
N LEU A 270 22.47 3.98 -2.91
CA LEU A 270 23.65 3.73 -3.75
C LEU A 270 24.97 3.84 -2.97
N ASN A 271 25.02 4.69 -1.95
CA ASN A 271 26.17 4.87 -1.05
C ASN A 271 26.18 3.90 0.15
N ASN A 272 25.33 2.87 0.18
CA ASN A 272 25.18 1.90 1.27
C ASN A 272 24.79 2.50 2.63
N GLN A 273 24.04 3.57 2.63
CA GLN A 273 23.53 4.24 3.84
C GLN A 273 22.09 3.81 4.16
N LEU A 274 21.37 3.22 3.19
CA LEU A 274 20.04 2.63 3.37
C LEU A 274 20.05 1.15 2.98
N ASP A 275 19.19 0.38 3.64
CA ASP A 275 19.00 -1.05 3.42
C ASP A 275 17.80 -1.33 2.51
N ILE A 276 16.89 -0.37 2.42
CA ILE A 276 15.70 -0.39 1.58
C ILE A 276 15.40 1.02 1.09
N VAL A 277 14.89 1.14 -0.13
CA VAL A 277 14.47 2.42 -0.69
C VAL A 277 13.37 2.21 -1.72
N THR A 278 12.36 3.08 -1.71
CA THR A 278 11.45 3.23 -2.85
C THR A 278 12.23 3.88 -3.98
N VAL A 279 12.24 3.23 -5.14
CA VAL A 279 13.01 3.69 -6.29
C VAL A 279 12.27 4.83 -6.96
N PRO A 280 12.87 6.03 -7.08
CA PRO A 280 12.24 7.11 -7.81
C PRO A 280 12.09 6.69 -9.27
N TYR A 281 10.85 6.50 -9.71
CA TYR A 281 10.57 6.18 -11.09
C TYR A 281 10.38 7.47 -11.87
N THR A 282 11.37 7.83 -12.66
CA THR A 282 11.19 8.85 -13.69
C THR A 282 11.35 8.20 -15.06
N ILE A 283 10.36 8.38 -15.89
CA ILE A 283 10.20 7.88 -17.27
C ILE A 283 11.48 8.01 -18.12
N ASN A 284 12.33 8.97 -17.83
CA ASN A 284 13.47 9.36 -18.65
C ASN A 284 14.85 8.99 -18.06
N THR A 285 14.92 8.46 -16.86
CA THR A 285 16.20 8.12 -16.23
C THR A 285 16.38 6.61 -16.16
N PRO A 286 17.36 6.02 -16.86
CA PRO A 286 17.66 4.61 -16.69
C PRO A 286 17.98 4.33 -15.22
N LEU A 287 17.34 3.32 -14.63
CA LEU A 287 17.70 2.86 -13.29
C LEU A 287 19.17 2.45 -13.23
N ASP A 288 19.84 2.87 -12.17
CA ASP A 288 21.17 2.38 -11.84
C ASP A 288 21.19 0.84 -11.85
N PRO A 289 22.25 0.19 -12.39
CA PRO A 289 22.34 -1.26 -12.45
C PRO A 289 22.18 -1.95 -11.09
N LEU A 290 22.61 -1.32 -9.98
CA LEU A 290 22.44 -1.83 -8.63
C LEU A 290 20.96 -1.82 -8.23
N LEU A 291 20.28 -0.68 -8.37
CA LEU A 291 18.86 -0.54 -8.08
C LEU A 291 18.05 -1.55 -8.90
N ARG A 292 18.34 -1.69 -10.19
CA ARG A 292 17.64 -2.65 -11.07
C ARG A 292 17.80 -4.10 -10.61
N ARG A 293 18.98 -4.48 -10.10
CA ARG A 293 19.27 -5.85 -9.63
C ARG A 293 18.55 -6.16 -8.32
N GLU A 294 18.38 -5.18 -7.46
CA GLU A 294 17.81 -5.30 -6.11
C GLU A 294 16.36 -4.85 -6.06
N LEU A 295 15.77 -4.52 -7.24
CA LEU A 295 14.40 -4.05 -7.39
C LEU A 295 13.39 -5.17 -7.20
N HIS A 296 12.37 -4.88 -6.41
CA HIS A 296 11.13 -5.66 -6.30
C HIS A 296 9.96 -4.75 -6.62
N ILE A 297 8.99 -5.25 -7.37
CA ILE A 297 7.74 -4.54 -7.61
C ILE A 297 6.79 -4.87 -6.46
N GLN A 298 6.32 -3.85 -5.79
CA GLN A 298 5.45 -3.94 -4.63
C GLN A 298 4.08 -3.32 -4.98
N PRO A 299 3.00 -4.11 -5.01
CA PRO A 299 1.66 -3.57 -5.23
C PRO A 299 1.28 -2.55 -4.15
N VAL A 300 0.71 -1.43 -4.57
CA VAL A 300 0.06 -0.45 -3.69
C VAL A 300 -1.44 -0.71 -3.75
N PRO A 301 -2.14 -0.83 -2.61
CA PRO A 301 -3.56 -1.20 -2.60
C PRO A 301 -4.49 -0.09 -3.11
N CYS A 302 -4.28 0.31 -4.36
CA CYS A 302 -5.01 1.35 -5.08
C CYS A 302 -5.34 0.91 -6.50
N THR A 303 -6.49 1.32 -7.01
CA THR A 303 -6.92 1.08 -8.39
C THR A 303 -7.23 2.38 -9.09
N TYR A 304 -6.58 2.60 -10.23
CA TYR A 304 -6.90 3.68 -11.15
C TYR A 304 -7.96 3.21 -12.13
N TYR A 305 -9.06 3.93 -12.26
CA TYR A 305 -10.16 3.53 -13.10
C TYR A 305 -10.89 4.72 -13.73
N TYR A 306 -11.62 4.45 -14.80
CA TYR A 306 -12.67 5.32 -15.32
C TYR A 306 -14.04 4.73 -14.97
N GLY A 307 -15.01 5.58 -14.71
CA GLY A 307 -16.39 5.20 -14.49
C GLY A 307 -17.32 5.76 -15.56
N PHE A 308 -18.45 5.13 -15.72
CA PHE A 308 -19.53 5.57 -16.59
C PHE A 308 -20.73 6.03 -15.78
N SER A 309 -21.38 7.11 -16.21
CA SER A 309 -22.74 7.43 -15.78
C SER A 309 -23.73 6.59 -16.59
N THR A 310 -24.38 5.62 -15.92
CA THR A 310 -25.29 4.68 -16.59
C THR A 310 -26.65 5.30 -16.97
N SER A 311 -26.91 6.55 -16.57
CA SER A 311 -28.12 7.30 -16.95
C SER A 311 -27.93 8.21 -18.16
N LEU A 312 -26.70 8.42 -18.61
CA LEU A 312 -26.39 9.33 -19.71
C LEU A 312 -26.07 8.58 -21.02
N GLU A 313 -26.72 9.01 -22.11
CA GLU A 313 -26.36 8.52 -23.46
C GLU A 313 -24.89 8.85 -23.79
N PRO A 314 -24.18 7.93 -24.45
CA PRO A 314 -24.60 6.61 -24.89
C PRO A 314 -24.31 5.50 -23.87
N PHE A 315 -23.88 5.84 -22.66
CA PHE A 315 -23.41 4.88 -21.64
C PHE A 315 -24.56 4.29 -20.79
N ASP A 316 -25.81 4.66 -21.05
CA ASP A 316 -27.00 3.94 -20.60
C ASP A 316 -27.06 2.52 -21.21
N ASN A 317 -26.49 2.33 -22.41
CA ASN A 317 -26.41 1.04 -23.08
C ASN A 317 -25.15 0.24 -22.63
N PRO A 318 -25.31 -0.95 -21.99
CA PRO A 318 -24.18 -1.74 -21.52
C PRO A 318 -23.26 -2.24 -22.65
N LEU A 319 -23.76 -2.43 -23.88
CA LEU A 319 -22.92 -2.81 -25.02
C LEU A 319 -21.96 -1.70 -25.42
N VAL A 320 -22.35 -0.44 -25.28
CA VAL A 320 -21.45 0.70 -25.49
C VAL A 320 -20.37 0.70 -24.44
N ARG A 321 -20.71 0.55 -23.16
CA ARG A 321 -19.71 0.48 -22.09
C ARG A 321 -18.70 -0.66 -22.31
N LYS A 322 -19.19 -1.86 -22.63
CA LYS A 322 -18.34 -3.03 -22.95
C LYS A 322 -17.42 -2.76 -24.15
N ALA A 323 -17.90 -2.08 -25.17
CA ALA A 323 -17.10 -1.72 -26.35
C ALA A 323 -15.95 -0.78 -25.98
N PHE A 324 -16.19 0.24 -25.15
CA PHE A 324 -15.17 1.16 -24.70
C PHE A 324 -14.13 0.48 -23.78
N ILE A 325 -14.57 -0.43 -22.92
CA ILE A 325 -13.67 -1.22 -22.05
C ILE A 325 -12.75 -2.12 -22.90
N ALA A 326 -13.32 -2.87 -23.85
CA ALA A 326 -12.57 -3.76 -24.72
C ALA A 326 -11.66 -3.02 -25.71
N ALA A 327 -11.94 -1.76 -26.02
CA ALA A 327 -11.09 -0.90 -26.84
C ALA A 327 -9.91 -0.27 -26.09
N THR A 328 -9.81 -0.48 -24.75
CA THR A 328 -8.81 0.15 -23.90
C THR A 328 -7.60 -0.79 -23.68
N ASN A 329 -6.47 -0.46 -24.31
CA ASN A 329 -5.22 -1.23 -24.18
C ASN A 329 -4.44 -0.83 -22.91
N ARG A 330 -4.71 -1.52 -21.81
CA ARG A 330 -4.10 -1.27 -20.49
C ARG A 330 -2.60 -1.56 -20.47
N GLN A 331 -2.18 -2.65 -21.08
CA GLN A 331 -0.77 -2.99 -21.19
C GLN A 331 0.01 -1.92 -21.95
N GLY A 332 -0.51 -1.50 -23.10
CA GLY A 332 0.10 -0.43 -23.86
C GLY A 332 0.07 0.93 -23.16
N LEU A 333 -0.93 1.20 -22.30
CA LEU A 333 -0.97 2.37 -21.42
C LEU A 333 0.24 2.38 -20.49
N ILE A 334 0.48 1.26 -19.80
CA ILE A 334 1.60 1.14 -18.88
C ILE A 334 2.94 1.27 -19.61
N GLU A 335 3.12 0.58 -20.73
CA GLU A 335 4.38 0.58 -21.49
C GLU A 335 4.73 1.93 -22.12
N ASN A 336 3.74 2.70 -22.56
CA ASN A 336 3.99 3.90 -23.36
C ASN A 336 3.73 5.21 -22.61
N VAL A 337 2.86 5.21 -21.59
CA VAL A 337 2.44 6.43 -20.88
C VAL A 337 2.98 6.48 -19.47
N THR A 338 2.49 5.59 -18.58
CA THR A 338 2.95 5.62 -17.18
C THR A 338 4.37 5.12 -17.06
N ARG A 339 4.73 4.09 -17.84
CA ARG A 339 6.06 3.46 -17.86
C ARG A 339 6.56 3.09 -16.47
N GLY A 340 5.62 2.89 -15.53
CA GLY A 340 5.83 2.58 -14.13
C GLY A 340 5.86 1.09 -13.84
N PHE A 341 5.62 0.79 -12.60
CA PHE A 341 5.56 -0.58 -12.09
C PHE A 341 4.12 -1.09 -12.00
N GLU A 342 3.16 -0.29 -12.45
CA GLU A 342 1.74 -0.59 -12.40
C GLU A 342 1.42 -1.92 -13.08
N GLN A 343 0.36 -2.57 -12.64
CA GLN A 343 -0.14 -3.82 -13.21
C GLN A 343 -1.50 -3.57 -13.88
N PRO A 344 -1.74 -4.09 -15.09
CA PRO A 344 -3.02 -3.91 -15.76
C PRO A 344 -4.15 -4.54 -14.94
N ALA A 345 -5.26 -3.82 -14.75
CA ALA A 345 -6.38 -4.23 -13.94
C ALA A 345 -7.60 -4.60 -14.79
N LEU A 346 -8.24 -5.74 -14.49
CA LEU A 346 -9.55 -6.12 -15.03
C LEU A 346 -10.65 -6.07 -13.97
N THR A 347 -10.27 -6.11 -12.69
CA THR A 347 -11.14 -6.05 -11.52
C THR A 347 -10.88 -4.77 -10.72
N PHE A 348 -11.75 -4.45 -9.77
CA PHE A 348 -11.68 -3.20 -9.04
C PHE A 348 -10.90 -3.30 -7.73
N THR A 349 -11.15 -4.37 -6.94
CA THR A 349 -10.40 -4.59 -5.70
C THR A 349 -8.93 -4.86 -6.01
N SER A 350 -8.01 -4.13 -5.38
CA SER A 350 -6.57 -4.20 -5.66
C SER A 350 -5.88 -5.36 -4.94
N PRO A 351 -4.71 -5.81 -5.44
CA PRO A 351 -3.86 -6.79 -4.74
C PRO A 351 -3.55 -6.36 -3.30
N GLY A 352 -3.44 -7.33 -2.37
CA GLY A 352 -3.17 -7.09 -0.96
C GLY A 352 -4.39 -6.72 -0.12
N VAL A 353 -5.57 -6.74 -0.72
CA VAL A 353 -6.85 -6.54 -0.05
C VAL A 353 -7.58 -7.88 0.04
N PHE A 354 -8.11 -8.22 1.20
CA PHE A 354 -8.92 -9.42 1.36
C PHE A 354 -10.11 -9.40 0.37
N GLY A 355 -10.25 -10.45 -0.42
CA GLY A 355 -11.26 -10.53 -1.47
C GLY A 355 -10.81 -10.04 -2.84
N TYR A 356 -9.53 -9.70 -3.01
CA TYR A 356 -8.92 -9.46 -4.32
C TYR A 356 -9.14 -10.63 -5.27
N VAL A 357 -9.41 -10.32 -6.53
CA VAL A 357 -9.57 -11.29 -7.62
C VAL A 357 -8.64 -10.89 -8.76
N ASP A 358 -7.72 -11.78 -9.13
CA ASP A 358 -6.92 -11.60 -10.34
C ASP A 358 -7.79 -11.85 -11.57
N GLY A 359 -8.27 -10.78 -12.19
CA GLY A 359 -9.18 -10.88 -13.34
C GLY A 359 -8.58 -11.62 -14.54
N TYR A 360 -7.27 -11.50 -14.77
CA TYR A 360 -6.60 -12.23 -15.86
C TYR A 360 -6.48 -13.73 -15.58
N ALA A 361 -6.15 -14.12 -14.34
CA ALA A 361 -6.03 -15.51 -13.95
C ALA A 361 -7.39 -16.20 -13.86
N GLU A 362 -8.41 -15.50 -13.39
CA GLU A 362 -9.76 -16.00 -13.14
C GLU A 362 -10.72 -15.84 -14.32
N GLY A 363 -10.31 -15.10 -15.37
CA GLY A 363 -11.13 -14.82 -16.55
C GLY A 363 -12.32 -13.90 -16.26
N ILE A 364 -12.15 -12.94 -15.34
CA ILE A 364 -13.17 -11.95 -14.95
C ILE A 364 -12.77 -10.57 -15.44
N GLY A 365 -13.76 -9.80 -15.87
CA GLY A 365 -13.59 -8.49 -16.48
C GLY A 365 -13.34 -8.57 -17.98
N ILE A 366 -13.33 -7.43 -18.63
CA ILE A 366 -13.24 -7.33 -20.09
C ILE A 366 -11.79 -6.99 -20.48
N PRO A 367 -11.04 -7.93 -21.11
CA PRO A 367 -9.70 -7.67 -21.61
C PRO A 367 -9.72 -6.78 -22.87
N TYR A 368 -8.54 -6.32 -23.29
CA TYR A 368 -8.37 -5.61 -24.56
C TYR A 368 -8.64 -6.55 -25.73
N ASP A 369 -9.71 -6.28 -26.47
CA ASP A 369 -10.10 -7.00 -27.70
C ASP A 369 -10.75 -6.02 -28.70
N PRO A 370 -9.96 -5.43 -29.60
CA PRO A 370 -10.48 -4.50 -30.62
C PRO A 370 -11.59 -5.06 -31.50
N ALA A 371 -11.53 -6.35 -31.83
CA ALA A 371 -12.52 -6.97 -32.71
C ALA A 371 -13.87 -7.12 -31.99
N GLN A 372 -13.83 -7.58 -30.73
CA GLN A 372 -15.03 -7.68 -29.91
C GLN A 372 -15.61 -6.30 -29.57
N ALA A 373 -14.75 -5.30 -29.35
CA ALA A 373 -15.18 -3.92 -29.12
C ALA A 373 -16.01 -3.37 -30.27
N GLN A 374 -15.54 -3.55 -31.51
CA GLN A 374 -16.27 -3.14 -32.72
C GLN A 374 -17.60 -3.89 -32.89
N GLN A 375 -17.64 -5.18 -32.56
CA GLN A 375 -18.87 -5.98 -32.62
C GLN A 375 -19.91 -5.48 -31.61
N TRP A 376 -19.53 -5.20 -30.38
CA TRP A 376 -20.43 -4.67 -29.37
C TRP A 376 -20.93 -3.28 -29.72
N LEU A 377 -20.07 -2.40 -30.23
CA LEU A 377 -20.49 -1.06 -30.63
C LEU A 377 -21.46 -1.10 -31.81
N ALA A 378 -21.21 -1.97 -32.81
CA ALA A 378 -22.12 -2.19 -33.93
C ALA A 378 -23.47 -2.78 -33.47
N ALA A 379 -23.48 -3.75 -32.55
CA ALA A 379 -24.68 -4.34 -31.96
C ALA A 379 -25.48 -3.32 -31.14
N ALA A 380 -24.80 -2.33 -30.55
CA ALA A 380 -25.45 -1.20 -29.87
C ALA A 380 -26.08 -0.17 -30.85
N GLY A 381 -25.90 -0.33 -32.15
CA GLY A 381 -26.46 0.55 -33.18
C GLY A 381 -25.49 1.63 -33.70
N TYR A 382 -24.20 1.59 -33.33
CA TYR A 382 -23.19 2.60 -33.67
C TYR A 382 -22.00 2.02 -34.43
N PRO A 383 -22.15 1.37 -35.58
CA PRO A 383 -21.05 0.77 -36.31
C PRO A 383 -19.97 1.82 -36.65
N ASN A 384 -18.72 1.56 -36.29
CA ASN A 384 -17.60 2.50 -36.44
C ASN A 384 -17.86 3.88 -35.79
N GLY A 385 -18.57 3.93 -34.70
CA GLY A 385 -18.92 5.16 -33.97
C GLY A 385 -19.94 6.07 -34.65
N GLN A 386 -20.55 5.63 -35.77
CA GLN A 386 -21.53 6.45 -36.50
C GLN A 386 -22.82 6.63 -35.70
N GLY A 387 -23.23 7.89 -35.52
CA GLY A 387 -24.45 8.25 -34.81
C GLY A 387 -24.33 8.35 -33.29
N LEU A 388 -23.15 8.08 -32.70
CA LEU A 388 -22.92 8.35 -31.29
C LEU A 388 -23.06 9.85 -30.99
N PRO A 389 -23.68 10.20 -29.84
CA PRO A 389 -23.67 11.57 -29.36
C PRO A 389 -22.25 12.01 -28.99
N PRO A 390 -21.99 13.33 -28.86
CA PRO A 390 -20.72 13.83 -28.34
C PRO A 390 -20.40 13.24 -26.97
N ILE A 391 -19.15 12.77 -26.80
CA ILE A 391 -18.68 12.16 -25.57
C ILE A 391 -17.59 13.03 -24.96
N THR A 392 -17.65 13.22 -23.65
CA THR A 392 -16.62 13.93 -22.88
C THR A 392 -16.05 13.02 -21.80
N LEU A 393 -14.72 12.91 -21.75
CA LEU A 393 -13.98 12.28 -20.66
C LEU A 393 -13.45 13.38 -19.73
N TRP A 394 -13.85 13.30 -18.46
CA TRP A 394 -13.48 14.24 -17.42
C TRP A 394 -12.41 13.69 -16.48
N PHE A 395 -11.46 14.53 -16.11
CA PHE A 395 -10.39 14.18 -15.16
C PHE A 395 -9.87 15.41 -14.42
N ASN A 396 -9.17 15.21 -13.31
CA ASN A 396 -8.50 16.31 -12.60
C ASN A 396 -7.13 16.62 -13.24
N SER A 397 -6.77 17.91 -13.29
CA SER A 397 -5.61 18.46 -14.02
C SER A 397 -4.28 18.28 -13.26
N SER A 398 -3.96 17.06 -12.78
CA SER A 398 -2.72 16.79 -12.05
C SER A 398 -2.15 15.40 -12.37
N TYR A 399 -0.91 15.14 -11.99
CA TYR A 399 -0.26 13.80 -11.95
C TYR A 399 -0.27 13.01 -13.28
N GLY A 400 -0.18 13.66 -14.42
CA GLY A 400 -0.11 12.98 -15.70
C GLY A 400 -1.44 12.39 -16.21
N HIS A 401 -2.56 12.74 -15.60
CA HIS A 401 -3.88 12.24 -15.99
C HIS A 401 -4.25 12.63 -17.41
N GLU A 402 -3.76 13.78 -17.90
CA GLU A 402 -3.97 14.22 -19.27
C GLU A 402 -3.35 13.24 -20.29
N ALA A 403 -2.10 12.82 -20.07
CA ALA A 403 -1.43 11.86 -20.95
C ALA A 403 -2.13 10.49 -20.97
N ILE A 404 -2.66 10.05 -19.83
CA ILE A 404 -3.47 8.82 -19.72
C ILE A 404 -4.78 8.99 -20.51
N ALA A 405 -5.47 10.12 -20.34
CA ALA A 405 -6.71 10.40 -21.04
C ALA A 405 -6.51 10.52 -22.56
N GLU A 406 -5.43 11.14 -23.02
CA GLU A 406 -5.06 11.20 -24.43
C GLU A 406 -4.82 9.81 -25.01
N TYR A 407 -4.04 8.97 -24.33
CA TYR A 407 -3.79 7.60 -24.76
C TYR A 407 -5.08 6.78 -24.86
N VAL A 408 -5.96 6.86 -23.89
CA VAL A 408 -7.24 6.13 -23.89
C VAL A 408 -8.16 6.66 -24.99
N ARG A 409 -8.28 7.99 -25.15
CA ARG A 409 -9.01 8.62 -26.27
C ARG A 409 -8.53 8.10 -27.62
N ASP A 410 -7.20 8.04 -27.82
CA ASP A 410 -6.60 7.60 -29.07
C ASP A 410 -6.84 6.11 -29.34
N ASN A 411 -6.89 5.27 -28.28
CA ASN A 411 -7.32 3.88 -28.38
C ASN A 411 -8.78 3.77 -28.87
N TRP A 412 -9.69 4.55 -28.28
CA TRP A 412 -11.10 4.57 -28.68
C TRP A 412 -11.29 5.10 -30.11
N TYR A 413 -10.56 6.14 -30.49
CA TYR A 413 -10.59 6.64 -31.87
C TYR A 413 -10.10 5.58 -32.87
N THR A 414 -8.96 4.97 -32.60
CA THR A 414 -8.34 3.98 -33.51
C THR A 414 -9.19 2.71 -33.61
N THR A 415 -9.76 2.25 -32.51
CA THR A 415 -10.50 0.98 -32.44
C THR A 415 -11.96 1.15 -32.86
N LEU A 416 -12.62 2.18 -32.37
CA LEU A 416 -14.08 2.35 -32.50
C LEU A 416 -14.47 3.44 -33.49
N GLY A 417 -13.54 4.27 -33.96
CA GLY A 417 -13.82 5.45 -34.79
C GLY A 417 -14.49 6.60 -34.01
N VAL A 418 -14.40 6.58 -32.67
CA VAL A 418 -15.11 7.52 -31.81
C VAL A 418 -14.20 8.68 -31.38
N SER A 419 -14.67 9.91 -31.63
CA SER A 419 -14.00 11.11 -31.11
C SER A 419 -14.53 11.46 -29.72
N VAL A 420 -13.60 11.64 -28.77
CA VAL A 420 -13.91 12.00 -27.39
C VAL A 420 -13.25 13.34 -27.04
N THR A 421 -14.02 14.25 -26.45
CA THR A 421 -13.52 15.51 -25.91
C THR A 421 -12.89 15.26 -24.53
N LEU A 422 -11.70 15.79 -24.28
CA LEU A 422 -11.05 15.76 -23.00
C LEU A 422 -11.33 17.06 -22.23
N GLN A 423 -11.72 16.94 -20.97
CA GLN A 423 -12.00 18.07 -20.11
C GLN A 423 -11.34 17.86 -18.75
N SER A 424 -10.62 18.86 -18.26
CA SER A 424 -9.97 18.79 -16.95
C SER A 424 -10.39 19.95 -16.05
N LEU A 425 -10.40 19.68 -14.74
CA LEU A 425 -10.66 20.65 -13.68
C LEU A 425 -9.57 20.51 -12.59
N PRO A 426 -9.24 21.58 -11.84
CA PRO A 426 -8.45 21.43 -10.62
C PRO A 426 -9.11 20.44 -9.65
N TRP A 427 -8.31 19.74 -8.82
CA TRP A 427 -8.82 18.67 -7.97
C TRP A 427 -10.02 19.09 -7.10
N GLN A 428 -9.94 20.24 -6.43
CA GLN A 428 -11.01 20.69 -5.55
C GLN A 428 -12.34 20.86 -6.32
N GLU A 429 -12.30 21.56 -7.44
CA GLU A 429 -13.48 21.78 -8.29
C GLU A 429 -13.99 20.44 -8.86
N TYR A 430 -13.06 19.57 -9.29
CA TYR A 430 -13.40 18.25 -9.81
C TYR A 430 -14.09 17.37 -8.77
N SER A 431 -13.57 17.35 -7.53
CA SER A 431 -14.14 16.56 -6.43
C SER A 431 -15.53 17.02 -6.02
N ASP A 432 -15.78 18.33 -6.10
CA ASP A 432 -17.07 18.91 -5.72
C ASP A 432 -18.18 18.54 -6.72
N VAL A 433 -17.84 18.52 -8.03
CA VAL A 433 -18.86 18.33 -9.10
C VAL A 433 -19.00 16.89 -9.58
N ILE A 434 -17.98 16.02 -9.41
CA ILE A 434 -18.05 14.62 -9.89
C ILE A 434 -19.19 13.82 -9.26
N GLY A 435 -19.61 14.20 -8.06
CA GLY A 435 -20.73 13.60 -7.33
C GLY A 435 -22.10 13.95 -7.90
N GLU A 436 -22.22 14.95 -8.76
CA GLU A 436 -23.50 15.46 -9.27
C GLU A 436 -24.08 14.62 -10.43
N GLY A 437 -23.28 13.69 -11.00
CA GLY A 437 -23.75 12.72 -12.00
C GLY A 437 -23.89 13.24 -13.42
N GLU A 438 -23.36 14.42 -13.73
CA GLU A 438 -23.44 15.05 -15.05
C GLU A 438 -22.34 14.61 -16.03
N PHE A 439 -21.40 13.77 -15.61
CA PHE A 439 -20.25 13.33 -16.40
C PHE A 439 -20.49 11.97 -17.04
N GLN A 440 -20.42 11.90 -18.36
CA GLN A 440 -20.61 10.66 -19.10
C GLN A 440 -19.52 9.63 -18.78
N VAL A 441 -18.25 10.05 -18.85
CA VAL A 441 -17.07 9.27 -18.49
C VAL A 441 -16.17 10.13 -17.61
N TRP A 442 -15.70 9.56 -16.53
CA TRP A 442 -14.93 10.29 -15.54
C TRP A 442 -13.82 9.42 -14.94
N ARG A 443 -12.75 10.08 -14.52
CA ARG A 443 -11.57 9.49 -13.90
C ARG A 443 -11.69 9.43 -12.39
N PHE A 444 -11.29 8.32 -11.76
CA PHE A 444 -11.00 8.31 -10.34
C PHE A 444 -9.87 7.33 -9.99
N ALA A 445 -9.45 7.33 -8.73
CA ALA A 445 -8.66 6.30 -8.13
C ALA A 445 -9.24 6.01 -6.74
N TRP A 446 -9.24 4.75 -6.35
CA TRP A 446 -9.61 4.35 -5.02
C TRP A 446 -8.45 3.62 -4.36
N CYS A 447 -8.03 4.10 -3.21
CA CYS A 447 -7.08 3.43 -2.33
C CYS A 447 -7.84 2.87 -1.14
N ARG A 448 -7.40 1.75 -0.61
CA ARG A 448 -8.06 1.16 0.54
C ARG A 448 -8.03 2.11 1.76
N ASP A 449 -9.15 2.22 2.44
CA ASP A 449 -9.20 2.75 3.81
C ASP A 449 -8.89 1.62 4.81
N TYR A 450 -9.41 0.41 4.54
CA TYR A 450 -9.11 -0.82 5.26
C TYR A 450 -8.99 -2.01 4.30
N ARG A 451 -8.22 -3.04 4.66
CA ARG A 451 -7.85 -4.17 3.77
C ARG A 451 -8.99 -5.18 3.59
N ASN A 452 -10.12 -4.75 3.04
CA ASN A 452 -11.25 -5.62 2.71
C ASN A 452 -11.95 -5.14 1.44
N ALA A 453 -12.36 -6.07 0.56
CA ALA A 453 -13.07 -5.76 -0.69
C ALA A 453 -14.38 -4.98 -0.45
N HIS A 454 -14.94 -5.04 0.76
CA HIS A 454 -16.09 -4.22 1.13
C HIS A 454 -15.83 -2.73 0.93
N ASN A 455 -14.62 -2.26 1.25
CA ASN A 455 -14.23 -0.85 1.04
C ASN A 455 -14.26 -0.45 -0.44
N PHE A 456 -13.89 -1.35 -1.34
CA PHE A 456 -13.97 -1.11 -2.79
C PHE A 456 -15.41 -1.26 -3.29
N LEU A 457 -16.04 -2.40 -3.03
CA LEU A 457 -17.31 -2.75 -3.66
C LEU A 457 -18.53 -2.08 -2.99
N SER A 458 -18.45 -1.74 -1.70
CA SER A 458 -19.49 -1.02 -0.98
C SER A 458 -19.20 0.47 -0.89
N ASP A 459 -18.09 0.84 -0.22
CA ASP A 459 -17.86 2.25 0.12
C ASP A 459 -17.57 3.09 -1.13
N ALA A 460 -16.74 2.59 -2.05
CA ALA A 460 -16.45 3.31 -3.28
C ALA A 460 -17.59 3.28 -4.29
N ILE A 461 -18.34 2.17 -4.39
CA ILE A 461 -19.36 1.99 -5.43
C ILE A 461 -20.77 2.33 -4.92
N LEU A 462 -21.26 1.64 -3.86
CA LEU A 462 -22.66 1.79 -3.43
C LEU A 462 -22.94 3.18 -2.84
N HIS A 463 -22.00 3.75 -2.09
CA HIS A 463 -22.15 5.11 -1.56
C HIS A 463 -22.21 6.18 -2.66
N ASN A 464 -21.61 5.92 -3.82
CA ASN A 464 -21.51 6.88 -4.92
C ASN A 464 -22.48 6.61 -6.08
N ARG A 465 -23.35 5.57 -5.98
CA ARG A 465 -24.21 5.17 -7.09
C ARG A 465 -25.23 6.23 -7.49
N GLY A 466 -25.71 7.03 -6.54
CA GLY A 466 -26.70 8.08 -6.78
C GLY A 466 -26.16 9.30 -7.51
N GLY A 467 -24.84 9.48 -7.49
CA GLY A 467 -24.14 10.59 -8.15
C GLY A 467 -23.43 10.13 -9.42
N ARG A 468 -22.11 9.98 -9.32
CA ARG A 468 -21.20 9.74 -10.46
C ARG A 468 -21.52 8.50 -11.32
N PHE A 469 -22.22 7.48 -10.77
CA PHE A 469 -22.63 6.28 -11.51
C PHE A 469 -24.03 6.37 -12.13
N GLY A 470 -24.71 7.54 -12.07
CA GLY A 470 -25.98 7.77 -12.72
C GLY A 470 -27.11 6.88 -12.20
N ASN A 471 -27.23 6.73 -10.88
CA ASN A 471 -28.22 5.89 -10.23
C ASN A 471 -28.19 4.40 -10.66
N TRP A 472 -27.01 3.89 -11.00
CA TRP A 472 -26.85 2.46 -11.30
C TRP A 472 -27.38 1.58 -10.17
N THR A 473 -28.18 0.59 -10.52
CA THR A 473 -28.77 -0.36 -9.57
C THR A 473 -28.66 -1.77 -10.11
N ASN A 474 -28.25 -2.70 -9.25
CA ASN A 474 -28.27 -4.13 -9.53
C ASN A 474 -28.54 -4.88 -8.22
N SER A 475 -29.75 -5.42 -8.06
CA SER A 475 -30.17 -6.08 -6.82
C SER A 475 -29.34 -7.34 -6.48
N THR A 476 -28.78 -8.01 -7.50
CA THR A 476 -27.87 -9.15 -7.30
C THR A 476 -26.54 -8.67 -6.73
N TYR A 477 -25.95 -7.62 -7.30
CA TYR A 477 -24.75 -6.99 -6.78
C TYR A 477 -24.93 -6.54 -5.31
N ASP A 478 -26.02 -5.84 -5.04
CA ASP A 478 -26.34 -5.34 -3.69
C ASP A 478 -26.45 -6.49 -2.68
N SER A 479 -27.10 -7.58 -3.09
CA SER A 479 -27.23 -8.77 -2.25
C SER A 479 -25.89 -9.46 -2.00
N LEU A 480 -25.05 -9.59 -3.04
CA LEU A 480 -23.74 -10.22 -2.93
C LEU A 480 -22.83 -9.45 -1.97
N VAL A 481 -22.75 -8.12 -2.13
CA VAL A 481 -21.93 -7.27 -1.26
C VAL A 481 -22.45 -7.28 0.18
N SER A 482 -23.78 -7.22 0.37
CA SER A 482 -24.40 -7.29 1.69
C SER A 482 -24.18 -8.64 2.36
N TYR A 483 -24.35 -9.77 1.65
CA TYR A 483 -24.10 -11.09 2.20
C TYR A 483 -22.62 -11.31 2.53
N ALA A 484 -21.71 -10.82 1.68
CA ALA A 484 -20.29 -10.85 1.96
C ALA A 484 -19.94 -10.07 3.24
N ALA A 485 -20.59 -8.93 3.48
CA ALA A 485 -20.40 -8.17 4.71
C ALA A 485 -20.77 -8.96 5.98
N TRP A 486 -21.70 -9.92 5.89
CA TRP A 486 -22.19 -10.69 7.03
C TRP A 486 -21.53 -12.06 7.17
N GLU A 487 -20.94 -12.58 6.09
CA GLU A 487 -20.37 -13.93 6.05
C GLU A 487 -19.11 -14.03 6.92
N GLN A 488 -19.04 -15.07 7.75
CA GLN A 488 -17.91 -15.33 8.63
C GLN A 488 -16.86 -16.25 7.99
N ASP A 489 -17.32 -17.15 7.09
CA ASP A 489 -16.41 -18.03 6.35
C ASP A 489 -15.66 -17.20 5.30
N PRO A 490 -14.32 -17.10 5.39
CA PRO A 490 -13.53 -16.28 4.49
C PRO A 490 -13.60 -16.74 3.03
N ASP A 491 -13.71 -18.04 2.78
CA ASP A 491 -13.74 -18.59 1.41
C ASP A 491 -15.09 -18.30 0.75
N VAL A 492 -16.19 -18.43 1.50
CA VAL A 492 -17.52 -18.06 1.03
C VAL A 492 -17.59 -16.54 0.77
N ARG A 493 -17.00 -15.75 1.66
CA ARG A 493 -16.95 -14.28 1.51
C ARG A 493 -16.17 -13.87 0.26
N LYS A 494 -14.99 -14.47 0.01
CA LYS A 494 -14.21 -14.23 -1.23
C LYS A 494 -15.03 -14.58 -2.48
N ALA A 495 -15.77 -15.71 -2.45
CA ALA A 495 -16.60 -16.11 -3.58
C ALA A 495 -17.76 -15.15 -3.86
N LEU A 496 -18.33 -14.52 -2.83
CA LEU A 496 -19.36 -13.49 -2.99
C LEU A 496 -18.79 -12.20 -3.59
N TYR A 497 -17.63 -11.74 -3.11
CA TYR A 497 -16.97 -10.56 -3.69
C TYR A 497 -16.54 -10.81 -5.14
N LYS A 498 -16.06 -12.02 -5.46
CA LYS A 498 -15.73 -12.41 -6.84
C LYS A 498 -16.92 -12.23 -7.80
N GLN A 499 -18.11 -12.69 -7.39
CA GLN A 499 -19.33 -12.52 -8.19
C GLN A 499 -19.75 -11.03 -8.32
N ALA A 500 -19.53 -10.23 -7.27
CA ALA A 500 -19.76 -8.80 -7.34
C ALA A 500 -18.80 -8.09 -8.31
N GLU A 501 -17.51 -8.46 -8.32
CA GLU A 501 -16.52 -7.98 -9.29
C GLU A 501 -16.91 -8.31 -10.73
N GLU A 502 -17.40 -9.51 -11.00
CA GLU A 502 -17.88 -9.94 -12.32
C GLU A 502 -19.05 -9.06 -12.80
N ILE A 503 -19.99 -8.73 -11.90
CA ILE A 503 -21.09 -7.83 -12.27
C ILE A 503 -20.57 -6.43 -12.58
N LEU A 504 -19.73 -5.88 -11.72
CA LEU A 504 -19.24 -4.51 -11.80
C LEU A 504 -18.37 -4.28 -13.05
N ALA A 505 -17.40 -5.18 -13.29
CA ALA A 505 -16.36 -5.00 -14.31
C ALA A 505 -16.69 -5.66 -15.66
N GLU A 506 -17.65 -6.59 -15.70
CA GLU A 506 -17.95 -7.35 -16.92
C GLU A 506 -19.44 -7.34 -17.28
N THR A 507 -20.34 -7.82 -16.41
CA THR A 507 -21.76 -8.01 -16.76
C THR A 507 -22.44 -6.68 -17.03
N ASP A 508 -22.40 -5.75 -16.07
CA ASP A 508 -22.94 -4.40 -16.20
C ASP A 508 -21.89 -3.41 -16.72
N ALA A 509 -20.60 -3.75 -16.54
CA ALA A 509 -19.48 -2.99 -17.10
C ALA A 509 -19.54 -1.50 -16.74
N VAL A 510 -19.68 -1.19 -15.44
CA VAL A 510 -19.93 0.17 -14.92
C VAL A 510 -18.63 0.98 -14.82
N ILE A 511 -17.50 0.30 -14.74
CA ILE A 511 -16.17 0.89 -14.65
C ILE A 511 -15.21 0.29 -15.67
N ILE A 512 -14.14 1.04 -15.95
CA ILE A 512 -12.94 0.55 -16.65
C ILE A 512 -11.80 0.55 -15.65
N PRO A 513 -11.48 -0.54 -14.96
CA PRO A 513 -10.24 -0.66 -14.23
C PRO A 513 -9.08 -0.55 -15.22
N LEU A 514 -8.15 0.37 -14.99
CA LEU A 514 -7.02 0.59 -15.90
C LEU A 514 -5.77 -0.12 -15.39
N TYR A 515 -5.38 0.17 -14.15
CA TYR A 515 -4.23 -0.47 -13.53
C TYR A 515 -4.33 -0.44 -12.00
N PHE A 516 -3.64 -1.39 -11.37
CA PHE A 516 -3.30 -1.34 -9.97
C PHE A 516 -1.99 -0.58 -9.80
N TYR A 517 -1.94 0.29 -8.81
CA TYR A 517 -0.70 1.00 -8.48
C TYR A 517 0.35 0.03 -7.95
N ALA A 518 1.60 0.33 -8.22
CA ALA A 518 2.72 -0.41 -7.68
C ALA A 518 3.94 0.49 -7.56
N ASP A 519 4.77 0.22 -6.56
CA ASP A 519 6.05 0.87 -6.34
C ASP A 519 7.21 -0.07 -6.68
N GLY A 520 8.30 0.50 -7.11
CA GLY A 520 9.58 -0.20 -7.17
C GLY A 520 10.33 0.00 -5.87
N VAL A 521 10.67 -1.09 -5.19
CA VAL A 521 11.42 -1.05 -3.94
C VAL A 521 12.72 -1.83 -4.08
N ALA A 522 13.86 -1.15 -3.95
CA ALA A 522 15.14 -1.82 -3.90
C ALA A 522 15.45 -2.23 -2.45
N THR A 523 15.82 -3.50 -2.28
CA THR A 523 16.10 -4.09 -0.97
C THR A 523 17.43 -4.80 -1.00
N ARG A 524 18.30 -4.54 -0.01
CA ARG A 524 19.58 -5.22 0.11
C ARG A 524 19.40 -6.74 0.20
N PRO A 525 20.23 -7.54 -0.50
CA PRO A 525 20.08 -9.00 -0.56
C PRO A 525 20.22 -9.72 0.79
N TYR A 526 20.81 -9.06 1.79
CA TYR A 526 20.94 -9.58 3.15
C TYR A 526 19.73 -9.27 4.05
N LEU A 527 18.74 -8.49 3.57
CA LEU A 527 17.51 -8.20 4.29
C LEU A 527 16.40 -9.13 3.80
N GLU A 528 15.92 -10.00 4.67
CA GLU A 528 14.71 -10.79 4.43
C GLU A 528 13.50 -10.05 4.99
N ARG A 529 12.59 -9.71 4.09
CA ARG A 529 11.31 -9.05 4.37
C ARG A 529 10.18 -10.05 4.21
N THR A 530 9.12 -9.89 5.01
CA THR A 530 7.88 -10.66 4.89
C THR A 530 6.77 -9.88 4.18
N CYS A 531 6.94 -8.57 4.03
CA CYS A 531 5.96 -7.68 3.44
C CYS A 531 6.38 -7.25 2.04
N TRP A 532 5.48 -7.50 1.07
CA TRP A 532 5.65 -7.17 -0.35
C TRP A 532 4.47 -6.38 -0.91
N ILE A 533 3.55 -5.91 -0.05
CA ILE A 533 2.33 -5.22 -0.46
C ILE A 533 2.11 -4.00 0.43
N GLY A 534 2.04 -2.82 -0.19
CA GLY A 534 1.83 -1.57 0.51
C GLY A 534 3.04 -1.11 1.33
N ASP A 535 2.84 -0.13 2.15
CA ASP A 535 3.82 0.56 2.98
C ASP A 535 3.68 0.25 4.49
N GLU A 536 2.58 -0.35 4.91
CA GLU A 536 2.29 -0.74 6.31
C GLU A 536 2.86 -2.14 6.60
N CYS A 537 4.17 -2.24 6.79
CA CYS A 537 4.86 -3.50 7.00
C CYS A 537 5.26 -3.71 8.45
N ASP A 538 5.02 -4.92 8.98
CA ASP A 538 5.53 -5.31 10.30
C ASP A 538 7.05 -5.61 10.24
N ILE A 539 7.85 -4.62 10.62
CA ILE A 539 9.33 -4.76 10.66
C ILE A 539 9.77 -5.81 11.68
N ALA A 540 8.95 -6.13 12.68
CA ALA A 540 9.29 -7.14 13.68
C ALA A 540 9.48 -8.55 13.09
N ALA A 541 8.83 -8.83 11.95
CA ALA A 541 8.98 -10.07 11.21
C ALA A 541 10.20 -10.11 10.28
N TRP A 542 10.91 -9.00 10.10
CA TRP A 542 12.07 -8.91 9.21
C TRP A 542 13.35 -9.38 9.90
N ARG A 543 14.34 -9.81 9.09
CA ARG A 543 15.62 -10.25 9.61
C ARG A 543 16.77 -10.01 8.65
N PHE A 544 17.98 -9.88 9.18
CA PHE A 544 19.19 -9.93 8.40
C PHE A 544 19.58 -11.39 8.14
N ALA A 545 19.54 -11.81 6.88
CA ALA A 545 19.97 -13.15 6.47
C ALA A 545 21.45 -13.22 6.19
N TRP A 546 22.12 -14.22 6.75
CA TRP A 546 23.48 -14.58 6.37
C TRP A 546 23.45 -15.36 5.06
N ARG A 547 23.54 -14.68 3.93
CA ARG A 547 23.85 -15.34 2.66
C ARG A 547 25.31 -15.15 2.35
N VAL A 548 26.10 -16.22 2.41
CA VAL A 548 27.47 -16.23 1.86
C VAL A 548 27.32 -16.17 0.34
N TYR A 549 27.38 -14.98 -0.23
CA TYR A 549 27.53 -14.83 -1.67
C TYR A 549 28.96 -15.22 -2.03
N LEU A 550 29.18 -16.49 -2.43
CA LEU A 550 30.38 -16.87 -3.16
C LEU A 550 30.27 -16.22 -4.54
N PRO A 551 31.19 -15.32 -4.91
CA PRO A 551 31.18 -14.78 -6.26
C PRO A 551 31.39 -15.96 -7.23
N LEU A 552 30.40 -16.17 -8.10
CA LEU A 552 30.54 -17.08 -9.24
C LEU A 552 31.66 -16.52 -10.13
N VAL A 553 32.86 -16.98 -9.93
CA VAL A 553 33.96 -16.76 -10.90
C VAL A 553 33.64 -17.64 -12.10
N LEU A 554 32.93 -17.07 -13.07
CA LEU A 554 32.79 -17.66 -14.40
C LEU A 554 34.22 -17.68 -15.00
N ARG A 555 34.89 -18.82 -14.94
CA ARG A 555 36.07 -19.08 -15.77
C ARG A 555 35.55 -19.22 -17.21
N ASN A 556 35.79 -18.21 -18.03
CA ASN A 556 35.74 -18.36 -19.46
C ASN A 556 36.82 -19.41 -19.86
N TYR A 557 36.36 -20.55 -20.38
CA TYR A 557 37.17 -21.45 -21.18
C TYR A 557 36.93 -21.11 -22.66
#